data_a57b5d1c0f511f0b2a95afd9ad527dc0
#
_entry.id   a57b5d1c0f511f0b2a95afd9ad527dc0
#
_cell.length_a   1.000
_cell.length_b   1.000
_cell.length_c   1.000
_cell.angle_alpha   90.00
_cell.angle_beta   90.00
_cell.angle_gamma   90.00
#
_symmetry.space_group_name_H-M   'P 1'
#
loop_
_entity.id
_entity.type
_entity.pdbx_description
1 polymer ?
#
loop_
_entity_poly.entity_id
_entity_poly.type
_entity_poly.pdbx_seq_one_letter_code
_entity_poly.pdbx_strand_id
1 'polypeptide(L)'
;MEREARSRTGLRVLIGLLFLVVLLAVIWFVTLPALRPTWTDQPSSEDVVQAFRDRGLEVGKSYPVEQEPGWDERPVPKTYEEATRFEIPSLGEEAGGRVFVFRTQRNLDTVRDYYEGLPTSIRPYVYVQNGVLLQLNSNMSQSEAQKYKDVLTATA
;
A
#
# COMPACT_ATOMS: atom_id res chain seq x y z
N MET A 1 -0.09 65.15 3.02
CA MET A 1 0.33 64.19 4.10
C MET A 1 -0.60 62.96 4.27
N GLU A 2 -1.82 62.96 3.75
CA GLU A 2 -2.76 61.83 3.93
C GLU A 2 -2.51 60.60 3.02
N ARG A 3 -1.81 60.73 1.90
CA ARG A 3 -1.58 59.62 0.95
C ARG A 3 -0.54 58.58 1.45
N GLU A 4 0.42 58.99 2.27
CA GLU A 4 1.45 58.05 2.77
C GLU A 4 0.96 57.12 3.90
N ALA A 5 0.01 57.57 4.73
CA ALA A 5 -0.56 56.76 5.80
C ALA A 5 -1.41 55.58 5.26
N ARG A 6 -2.11 55.80 4.12
CA ARG A 6 -2.95 54.78 3.48
C ARG A 6 -2.15 53.66 2.85
N SER A 7 -0.94 53.94 2.36
CA SER A 7 -0.02 52.96 1.75
C SER A 7 0.56 52.00 2.80
N ARG A 8 0.90 52.50 3.99
CA ARG A 8 1.50 51.70 5.07
C ARG A 8 0.50 50.70 5.72
N THR A 9 -0.78 51.08 5.76
CA THR A 9 -1.84 50.20 6.29
C THR A 9 -2.11 49.07 5.31
N GLY A 10 -2.18 49.32 4.00
CA GLY A 10 -2.35 48.29 2.97
C GLY A 10 -1.20 47.30 2.95
N LEU A 11 0.06 47.76 3.08
CA LEU A 11 1.23 46.88 3.13
C LEU A 11 1.23 45.96 4.36
N ARG A 12 0.82 46.47 5.53
CA ARG A 12 0.71 45.67 6.78
C ARG A 12 -0.37 44.58 6.67
N VAL A 13 -1.51 44.89 6.06
CA VAL A 13 -2.58 43.93 5.80
C VAL A 13 -2.12 42.85 4.82
N LEU A 14 -1.41 43.23 3.76
CA LEU A 14 -0.88 42.30 2.76
C LEU A 14 0.14 41.33 3.38
N ILE A 15 1.05 41.85 4.21
CA ILE A 15 2.05 41.04 4.93
C ILE A 15 1.35 40.08 5.90
N GLY A 16 0.34 40.53 6.64
CA GLY A 16 -0.45 39.68 7.56
C GLY A 16 -1.17 38.55 6.84
N LEU A 17 -1.74 38.85 5.65
CA LEU A 17 -2.43 37.83 4.84
C LEU A 17 -1.46 36.80 4.25
N LEU A 18 -0.28 37.25 3.81
CA LEU A 18 0.78 36.36 3.34
C LEU A 18 1.27 35.43 4.46
N PHE A 19 1.46 35.94 5.67
CA PHE A 19 1.86 35.17 6.84
C PHE A 19 0.80 34.12 7.20
N LEU A 20 -0.48 34.48 7.13
CA LEU A 20 -1.59 33.55 7.38
C LEU A 20 -1.63 32.40 6.36
N VAL A 21 -1.44 32.71 5.07
CA VAL A 21 -1.41 31.71 4.00
C VAL A 21 -0.24 30.75 4.17
N VAL A 22 0.95 31.28 4.50
CA VAL A 22 2.15 30.46 4.75
C VAL A 22 1.93 29.59 5.99
N LEU A 23 1.36 30.12 7.06
CA LEU A 23 1.07 29.37 8.28
C LEU A 23 0.06 28.24 8.03
N LEU A 24 -1.00 28.52 7.28
CA LEU A 24 -1.99 27.49 6.88
C LEU A 24 -1.35 26.43 5.97
N ALA A 25 -0.48 26.81 5.05
CA ALA A 25 0.24 25.88 4.19
C ALA A 25 1.20 24.98 5.00
N VAL A 26 1.90 25.55 5.99
CA VAL A 26 2.78 24.78 6.90
C VAL A 26 1.96 23.82 7.76
N ILE A 27 0.86 24.28 8.34
CA ILE A 27 -0.06 23.41 9.09
C ILE A 27 -0.56 22.28 8.18
N TRP A 28 -0.99 22.58 6.98
CA TRP A 28 -1.46 21.59 6.00
C TRP A 28 -0.38 20.54 5.68
N PHE A 29 0.86 21.00 5.47
CA PHE A 29 1.98 20.13 5.12
C PHE A 29 2.47 19.25 6.28
N VAL A 30 2.35 19.75 7.53
CA VAL A 30 2.81 19.05 8.75
C VAL A 30 1.71 18.11 9.30
N THR A 31 0.43 18.49 9.22
CA THR A 31 -0.66 17.70 9.81
C THR A 31 -1.17 16.59 8.89
N LEU A 32 -1.12 16.76 7.57
CA LEU A 32 -1.53 15.72 6.61
C LEU A 32 -0.78 14.38 6.77
N PRO A 33 0.54 14.35 7.01
CA PRO A 33 1.24 13.08 7.28
C PRO A 33 0.81 12.41 8.58
N ALA A 34 0.42 13.20 9.59
CA ALA A 34 0.00 12.67 10.90
C ALA A 34 -1.43 12.06 10.88
N LEU A 35 -2.22 12.37 9.86
CA LEU A 35 -3.58 11.83 9.67
C LEU A 35 -3.59 10.56 8.78
N ARG A 36 -2.44 10.05 8.39
CA ARG A 36 -2.37 8.80 7.63
C ARG A 36 -2.73 7.64 8.56
N PRO A 37 -3.61 6.72 8.13
CA PRO A 37 -4.00 5.60 8.96
C PRO A 37 -2.76 4.78 9.34
N THR A 38 -2.63 4.51 10.62
CA THR A 38 -1.78 3.46 11.15
C THR A 38 -2.68 2.29 11.47
N TRP A 39 -2.40 1.14 10.88
CA TRP A 39 -3.19 -0.05 11.14
C TRP A 39 -2.54 -0.84 12.27
N THR A 40 -3.34 -1.30 13.23
CA THR A 40 -2.88 -2.03 14.43
C THR A 40 -3.56 -3.39 14.61
N ASP A 41 -4.69 -3.58 13.96
CA ASP A 41 -5.56 -4.75 14.15
C ASP A 41 -5.76 -5.55 12.84
N GLN A 42 -4.75 -5.54 11.96
CA GLN A 42 -4.83 -6.37 10.76
C GLN A 42 -4.62 -7.85 11.09
N PRO A 43 -5.20 -8.75 10.26
CA PRO A 43 -4.82 -10.15 10.29
C PRO A 43 -3.34 -10.29 9.91
N SER A 44 -2.68 -11.33 10.41
CA SER A 44 -1.35 -11.68 9.93
C SER A 44 -1.39 -12.10 8.46
N SER A 45 -0.26 -12.03 7.77
CA SER A 45 -0.17 -12.48 6.37
C SER A 45 -0.53 -13.97 6.23
N GLU A 46 -0.19 -14.81 7.22
CA GLU A 46 -0.54 -16.23 7.24
C GLU A 46 -2.04 -16.44 7.51
N ASP A 47 -2.68 -15.64 8.38
CA ASP A 47 -4.13 -15.71 8.61
C ASP A 47 -4.91 -15.43 7.33
N VAL A 48 -4.46 -14.47 6.52
CA VAL A 48 -5.07 -14.20 5.21
C VAL A 48 -4.89 -15.39 4.26
N VAL A 49 -3.70 -15.99 4.21
CA VAL A 49 -3.44 -17.19 3.40
C VAL A 49 -4.29 -18.36 3.89
N GLN A 50 -4.45 -18.51 5.21
CA GLN A 50 -5.32 -19.52 5.78
C GLN A 50 -6.80 -19.29 5.42
N ALA A 51 -7.25 -18.04 5.42
CA ALA A 51 -8.60 -17.70 4.98
C ALA A 51 -8.87 -18.06 3.51
N PHE A 52 -7.86 -18.00 2.63
CA PHE A 52 -7.98 -18.51 1.26
C PHE A 52 -8.25 -20.02 1.25
N ARG A 53 -7.51 -20.80 2.04
CA ARG A 53 -7.72 -22.26 2.18
C ARG A 53 -9.11 -22.58 2.71
N ASP A 54 -9.54 -21.90 3.76
CA ASP A 54 -10.84 -22.12 4.42
C ASP A 54 -12.03 -21.81 3.50
N ARG A 55 -11.83 -20.92 2.52
CA ARG A 55 -12.82 -20.62 1.48
C ARG A 55 -12.69 -21.51 0.24
N GLY A 56 -11.82 -22.54 0.29
CA GLY A 56 -11.64 -23.51 -0.77
C GLY A 56 -10.88 -22.98 -2.00
N LEU A 57 -10.13 -21.88 -1.85
CA LEU A 57 -9.22 -21.40 -2.90
C LEU A 57 -7.96 -22.26 -2.91
N GLU A 58 -7.36 -22.38 -4.08
CA GLU A 58 -6.17 -23.18 -4.25
C GLU A 58 -4.95 -22.49 -3.60
N VAL A 59 -4.42 -23.12 -2.55
CA VAL A 59 -3.21 -22.70 -1.84
C VAL A 59 -2.35 -23.92 -1.57
N GLY A 60 -1.20 -23.98 -2.20
CA GLY A 60 -0.17 -24.98 -1.96
C GLY A 60 0.68 -24.66 -0.73
N LYS A 61 1.99 -24.79 -0.85
CA LYS A 61 2.91 -24.40 0.22
C LYS A 61 2.83 -22.91 0.50
N SER A 62 2.94 -22.54 1.77
CA SER A 62 3.13 -21.16 2.21
C SER A 62 4.33 -21.06 3.14
N TYR A 63 5.02 -19.94 3.09
CA TYR A 63 6.21 -19.66 3.89
C TYR A 63 6.50 -18.14 3.91
N PRO A 64 7.20 -17.63 4.93
CA PRO A 64 7.65 -16.23 4.94
C PRO A 64 8.45 -15.90 3.66
N VAL A 65 8.23 -14.71 3.09
CA VAL A 65 8.89 -14.31 1.84
C VAL A 65 10.42 -14.31 1.93
N GLU A 66 10.97 -14.12 3.12
CA GLU A 66 12.41 -14.17 3.40
C GLU A 66 13.02 -15.55 3.14
N GLN A 67 12.19 -16.59 3.11
CA GLN A 67 12.60 -17.96 2.75
C GLN A 67 12.48 -18.25 1.25
N GLU A 68 11.94 -17.30 0.46
CA GLU A 68 11.84 -17.45 -0.98
C GLU A 68 13.24 -17.30 -1.62
N PRO A 69 13.71 -18.27 -2.42
CA PRO A 69 15.00 -18.18 -3.08
C PRO A 69 15.15 -16.88 -3.90
N GLY A 70 16.23 -16.16 -3.69
CA GLY A 70 16.50 -14.89 -4.37
C GLY A 70 15.64 -13.71 -3.94
N TRP A 71 14.85 -13.83 -2.85
CA TRP A 71 14.04 -12.71 -2.38
C TRP A 71 14.85 -11.46 -2.05
N ASP A 72 16.02 -11.64 -1.44
CA ASP A 72 16.89 -10.52 -1.06
C ASP A 72 17.45 -9.73 -2.24
N GLU A 73 17.55 -10.37 -3.39
CA GLU A 73 18.03 -9.77 -4.64
C GLU A 73 16.90 -9.07 -5.42
N ARG A 74 15.65 -9.29 -5.05
CA ARG A 74 14.51 -8.68 -5.73
C ARG A 74 14.40 -7.20 -5.35
N PRO A 75 14.12 -6.32 -6.33
CA PRO A 75 14.00 -4.88 -6.09
C PRO A 75 12.67 -4.47 -5.43
N VAL A 76 11.94 -5.40 -4.82
CA VAL A 76 10.71 -5.10 -4.06
C VAL A 76 11.07 -4.32 -2.81
N PRO A 77 10.45 -3.15 -2.56
CA PRO A 77 10.71 -2.39 -1.34
C PRO A 77 10.31 -3.17 -0.09
N LYS A 78 11.26 -3.36 0.84
CA LYS A 78 11.06 -4.13 2.08
C LYS A 78 10.54 -3.24 3.21
N THR A 79 9.39 -2.59 2.97
CA THR A 79 8.74 -1.66 3.92
C THR A 79 7.54 -2.29 4.64
N TYR A 80 7.33 -3.59 4.46
CA TYR A 80 6.28 -4.36 5.14
C TYR A 80 6.73 -4.80 6.54
N GLU A 81 5.78 -5.15 7.41
CA GLU A 81 6.04 -5.73 8.74
C GLU A 81 6.25 -7.23 8.63
N GLU A 82 5.42 -7.87 7.83
CA GLU A 82 5.52 -9.30 7.52
C GLU A 82 4.98 -9.57 6.13
N ALA A 83 5.40 -10.68 5.53
CA ALA A 83 4.84 -11.14 4.28
C ALA A 83 4.94 -12.66 4.13
N THR A 84 3.89 -13.25 3.58
CA THR A 84 3.80 -14.69 3.29
C THR A 84 3.70 -14.91 1.80
N ARG A 85 4.59 -15.75 1.27
CA ARG A 85 4.53 -16.34 -0.07
C ARG A 85 3.61 -17.56 -0.02
N PHE A 86 2.75 -17.75 -1.02
CA PHE A 86 2.00 -18.99 -1.21
C PHE A 86 2.01 -19.41 -2.67
N GLU A 87 1.98 -20.72 -2.88
CA GLU A 87 1.95 -21.33 -4.21
C GLU A 87 0.50 -21.56 -4.65
N ILE A 88 0.27 -21.53 -5.96
CA ILE A 88 -0.99 -21.93 -6.60
C ILE A 88 -0.60 -22.99 -7.63
N PRO A 89 -0.64 -24.29 -7.27
CA PRO A 89 -0.13 -25.39 -8.08
C PRO A 89 -0.66 -25.44 -9.52
N SER A 90 -1.91 -25.09 -9.74
CA SER A 90 -2.51 -25.06 -11.09
C SER A 90 -1.86 -24.04 -12.05
N LEU A 91 -1.17 -23.05 -11.52
CA LEU A 91 -0.47 -22.04 -12.30
C LEU A 91 0.96 -22.46 -12.69
N GLY A 92 1.45 -23.57 -12.16
CA GLY A 92 2.80 -24.09 -12.38
C GLY A 92 3.73 -23.89 -11.20
N GLU A 93 4.94 -24.44 -11.32
CA GLU A 93 5.99 -24.31 -10.32
C GLU A 93 6.33 -22.84 -10.07
N GLU A 94 6.54 -22.47 -8.81
CA GLU A 94 6.87 -21.12 -8.37
C GLU A 94 5.80 -20.04 -8.65
N ALA A 95 4.65 -20.40 -9.24
CA ALA A 95 3.55 -19.47 -9.41
C ALA A 95 2.68 -19.39 -8.17
N GLY A 96 2.02 -18.22 -7.96
CA GLY A 96 1.13 -18.03 -6.83
C GLY A 96 1.00 -16.56 -6.45
N GLY A 97 1.06 -16.26 -5.15
CA GLY A 97 0.88 -14.90 -4.64
C GLY A 97 1.75 -14.61 -3.42
N ARG A 98 1.66 -13.34 -2.99
CA ARG A 98 2.26 -12.85 -1.75
C ARG A 98 1.26 -11.97 -1.04
N VAL A 99 1.17 -12.15 0.26
CA VAL A 99 0.39 -11.27 1.15
C VAL A 99 1.38 -10.47 1.97
N PHE A 100 1.27 -9.14 1.93
CA PHE A 100 2.09 -8.22 2.71
C PHE A 100 1.20 -7.48 3.71
N VAL A 101 1.70 -7.28 4.92
CA VAL A 101 1.03 -6.51 5.98
C VAL A 101 1.86 -5.26 6.30
N PHE A 102 1.18 -4.12 6.45
CA PHE A 102 1.80 -2.81 6.65
C PHE A 102 1.18 -2.07 7.82
N ARG A 103 1.98 -1.32 8.57
CA ARG A 103 1.49 -0.41 9.61
C ARG A 103 1.06 0.94 9.08
N THR A 104 1.64 1.40 7.98
CA THR A 104 1.40 2.74 7.47
C THR A 104 1.03 2.74 5.99
N GLN A 105 0.16 3.68 5.62
CA GLN A 105 -0.23 3.90 4.23
C GLN A 105 1.00 4.16 3.33
N ARG A 106 2.00 4.93 3.83
CA ARG A 106 3.21 5.23 3.06
C ARG A 106 3.96 3.96 2.65
N ASN A 107 4.13 3.03 3.59
CA ASN A 107 4.86 1.79 3.36
C ASN A 107 4.12 0.90 2.37
N LEU A 108 2.80 0.81 2.50
CA LEU A 108 1.93 0.10 1.58
C LEU A 108 2.00 0.71 0.17
N ASP A 109 1.84 2.03 0.05
CA ASP A 109 1.90 2.73 -1.23
C ASP A 109 3.24 2.48 -1.94
N THR A 110 4.34 2.45 -1.20
CA THR A 110 5.68 2.18 -1.75
C THR A 110 5.75 0.82 -2.45
N VAL A 111 5.19 -0.23 -1.86
CA VAL A 111 5.18 -1.58 -2.46
C VAL A 111 4.14 -1.69 -3.57
N ARG A 112 2.95 -1.10 -3.38
CA ARG A 112 1.93 -1.04 -4.42
C ARG A 112 2.46 -0.36 -5.68
N ASP A 113 3.04 0.84 -5.55
CA ASP A 113 3.53 1.65 -6.67
C ASP A 113 4.67 0.93 -7.41
N TYR A 114 5.49 0.16 -6.69
CA TYR A 114 6.49 -0.73 -7.31
C TYR A 114 5.83 -1.74 -8.26
N TYR A 115 4.82 -2.48 -7.80
CA TYR A 115 4.15 -3.49 -8.62
C TYR A 115 3.34 -2.87 -9.76
N GLU A 116 2.64 -1.77 -9.52
CA GLU A 116 1.88 -1.05 -10.54
C GLU A 116 2.78 -0.40 -11.60
N GLY A 117 4.02 -0.05 -11.24
CA GLY A 117 5.03 0.48 -12.14
C GLY A 117 5.67 -0.54 -13.07
N LEU A 118 5.44 -1.84 -12.86
CA LEU A 118 5.98 -2.88 -13.73
C LEU A 118 5.35 -2.84 -15.14
N PRO A 119 6.09 -3.25 -16.18
CA PRO A 119 5.55 -3.40 -17.53
C PRO A 119 4.28 -4.26 -17.55
N THR A 120 3.30 -3.89 -18.35
CA THR A 120 2.00 -4.56 -18.41
C THR A 120 2.10 -6.07 -18.67
N SER A 121 3.11 -6.51 -19.42
CA SER A 121 3.34 -7.93 -19.76
C SER A 121 3.70 -8.82 -18.56
N ILE A 122 4.20 -8.22 -17.48
CA ILE A 122 4.63 -8.94 -16.26
C ILE A 122 3.95 -8.39 -15.00
N ARG A 123 3.08 -7.40 -15.16
CA ARG A 123 2.40 -6.76 -14.03
C ARG A 123 1.46 -7.74 -13.34
N PRO A 124 1.66 -8.01 -12.05
CA PRO A 124 0.78 -8.87 -11.29
C PRO A 124 -0.57 -8.19 -11.01
N TYR A 125 -1.55 -8.96 -10.55
CA TYR A 125 -2.71 -8.38 -9.89
C TYR A 125 -2.29 -7.89 -8.50
N VAL A 126 -2.74 -6.69 -8.14
CA VAL A 126 -2.49 -6.07 -6.84
C VAL A 126 -3.82 -5.64 -6.24
N TYR A 127 -4.12 -6.11 -5.06
CA TYR A 127 -5.31 -5.75 -4.29
C TYR A 127 -4.92 -5.27 -2.91
N VAL A 128 -5.61 -4.27 -2.41
CA VAL A 128 -5.32 -3.64 -1.11
C VAL A 128 -6.60 -3.58 -0.28
N GLN A 129 -6.48 -3.97 0.98
CA GLN A 129 -7.56 -3.86 1.97
C GLN A 129 -6.94 -3.62 3.35
N ASN A 130 -7.33 -2.54 4.04
CA ASN A 130 -7.00 -2.24 5.44
C ASN A 130 -5.54 -2.53 5.85
N GLY A 131 -4.55 -2.07 5.08
CA GLY A 131 -3.13 -2.28 5.38
C GLY A 131 -2.56 -3.62 4.92
N VAL A 132 -3.35 -4.44 4.26
CA VAL A 132 -2.91 -5.69 3.64
C VAL A 132 -2.86 -5.51 2.12
N LEU A 133 -1.78 -5.96 1.49
CA LEU A 133 -1.62 -6.00 0.04
C LEU A 133 -1.48 -7.45 -0.41
N LEU A 134 -2.32 -7.86 -1.32
CA LEU A 134 -2.25 -9.13 -2.03
C LEU A 134 -1.70 -8.91 -3.42
N GLN A 135 -0.59 -9.58 -3.74
CA GLN A 135 -0.01 -9.69 -5.07
C GLN A 135 -0.27 -11.10 -5.61
N LEU A 136 -0.81 -11.21 -6.83
CA LEU A 136 -1.00 -12.49 -7.52
C LEU A 136 -0.32 -12.48 -8.89
N ASN A 137 0.16 -13.64 -9.34
CA ASN A 137 0.82 -13.76 -10.63
C ASN A 137 -0.06 -13.30 -11.81
N SER A 138 0.58 -12.67 -12.78
CA SER A 138 -0.08 -12.15 -13.99
C SER A 138 -0.63 -13.23 -14.94
N ASN A 139 -0.21 -14.49 -14.79
CA ASN A 139 -0.71 -15.62 -15.59
C ASN A 139 -2.04 -16.19 -15.07
N MET A 140 -2.53 -15.69 -13.94
CA MET A 140 -3.87 -16.03 -13.42
C MET A 140 -4.95 -15.35 -14.26
N SER A 141 -6.11 -15.98 -14.41
CA SER A 141 -7.27 -15.32 -15.00
C SER A 141 -7.83 -14.25 -14.07
N GLN A 142 -8.40 -13.19 -14.64
CA GLN A 142 -9.02 -12.12 -13.85
C GLN A 142 -10.14 -12.63 -12.93
N SER A 143 -10.92 -13.61 -13.39
CA SER A 143 -12.01 -14.19 -12.61
C SER A 143 -11.50 -15.00 -11.41
N GLU A 144 -10.36 -15.65 -11.54
CA GLU A 144 -9.72 -16.36 -10.42
C GLU A 144 -9.09 -15.37 -9.43
N ALA A 145 -8.36 -14.37 -9.93
CA ALA A 145 -7.78 -13.32 -9.09
C ALA A 145 -8.86 -12.58 -8.27
N GLN A 146 -10.04 -12.37 -8.85
CA GLN A 146 -11.17 -11.75 -8.15
C GLN A 146 -11.64 -12.57 -6.94
N LYS A 147 -11.62 -13.90 -6.99
CA LYS A 147 -12.00 -14.76 -5.85
C LYS A 147 -11.08 -14.53 -4.64
N TYR A 148 -9.77 -14.42 -4.86
CA TYR A 148 -8.81 -14.11 -3.78
C TYR A 148 -9.03 -12.70 -3.22
N LYS A 149 -9.32 -11.72 -4.10
CA LYS A 149 -9.69 -10.37 -3.67
C LYS A 149 -10.93 -10.36 -2.78
N ASP A 150 -11.96 -11.12 -3.14
CA ASP A 150 -13.21 -11.16 -2.38
C ASP A 150 -12.98 -11.74 -0.97
N VAL A 151 -12.14 -12.78 -0.85
CA VAL A 151 -11.73 -13.32 0.45
C VAL A 151 -10.89 -12.32 1.23
N LEU A 152 -9.92 -11.66 0.60
CA LEU A 152 -9.14 -10.59 1.25
C LEU A 152 -10.05 -9.52 1.84
N THR A 153 -11.02 -9.04 1.05
CA THR A 153 -11.97 -8.00 1.48
C THR A 153 -12.83 -8.43 2.67
N ALA A 154 -13.11 -9.72 2.79
CA ALA A 154 -13.91 -10.27 3.89
C ALA A 154 -13.06 -10.59 5.15
N THR A 155 -11.74 -10.62 5.04
CA THR A 155 -10.83 -11.06 6.10
C THR A 155 -10.07 -9.88 6.74
N ALA A 156 -9.69 -8.87 5.95
CA ALA A 156 -8.87 -7.73 6.36
C ALA A 156 -9.65 -6.41 6.60
#